data_e25b9419b7b6b8544b9be433b892784d
#
_entry.id   e25b9419b7b6b8544b9be433b892784d
#
_cell.length_a   1.000
_cell.length_b   1.000
_cell.length_c   1.000
_cell.angle_alpha   90.00
_cell.angle_beta   90.00
_cell.angle_gamma   90.00
#
_symmetry.space_group_name_H-M   'P 1'
#
loop_
_entity.id
_entity.type
_entity.pdbx_description
1 polymer ?
#
loop_
_entity_poly.entity_id
_entity_poly.type
_entity_poly.pdbx_seq_one_letter_code
_entity_poly.pdbx_strand_id
1 'polypeptide(L)'
;MKRLFTILCLPLAVLFFACSTDIDLYADYKETPIIYALLDATADTNYVKITRVFSVEGDAYQTAINPDSSNYPGKLDVRIIEYCNGDSLREIILDTITIHNKEQGLFYAPDQKLYYTTEPLNLNSSGEHYSYRLKVVLPDRTLTTKSRHRGQQ
;
A
#
# COMPACT_ATOMS: atom_id res chain seq x y z
N MET A 1 54.78 -15.70 -40.06
CA MET A 1 54.38 -14.67 -39.06
C MET A 1 52.95 -14.16 -39.26
N LYS A 2 52.54 -13.75 -40.48
CA LYS A 2 51.17 -13.20 -40.70
C LYS A 2 50.03 -14.19 -40.35
N ARG A 3 50.17 -15.49 -40.71
CA ARG A 3 49.14 -16.51 -40.44
C ARG A 3 49.00 -16.83 -38.94
N LEU A 4 50.08 -16.80 -38.17
CA LEU A 4 50.09 -17.02 -36.74
C LEU A 4 49.39 -15.88 -36.00
N PHE A 5 49.59 -14.64 -36.46
CA PHE A 5 48.93 -13.45 -35.91
C PHE A 5 47.43 -13.47 -36.16
N THR A 6 46.96 -13.91 -37.31
CA THR A 6 45.54 -14.04 -37.65
C THR A 6 44.84 -15.09 -36.77
N ILE A 7 45.48 -16.22 -36.48
CA ILE A 7 44.97 -17.30 -35.65
C ILE A 7 44.84 -16.87 -34.19
N LEU A 8 45.73 -15.95 -33.71
CA LEU A 8 45.72 -15.45 -32.37
C LEU A 8 44.67 -14.31 -32.18
N CYS A 9 44.45 -13.47 -33.21
CA CYS A 9 43.49 -12.36 -33.13
C CYS A 9 42.02 -12.79 -33.23
N LEU A 10 41.74 -13.91 -33.89
CA LEU A 10 40.37 -14.40 -34.11
C LEU A 10 39.65 -14.78 -32.78
N PRO A 11 40.26 -15.59 -31.88
CA PRO A 11 39.63 -15.89 -30.60
C PRO A 11 39.54 -14.69 -29.66
N LEU A 12 40.48 -13.71 -29.75
CA LEU A 12 40.45 -12.51 -28.95
C LEU A 12 39.28 -11.61 -29.33
N ALA A 13 38.89 -11.52 -30.58
CA ALA A 13 37.76 -10.74 -31.05
C ALA A 13 36.39 -11.29 -30.54
N VAL A 14 36.30 -12.61 -30.35
CA VAL A 14 35.08 -13.27 -29.85
C VAL A 14 34.82 -12.94 -28.37
N LEU A 15 35.86 -12.66 -27.61
CA LEU A 15 35.74 -12.30 -26.18
C LEU A 15 35.09 -10.92 -25.93
N PHE A 16 35.09 -10.04 -26.93
CA PHE A 16 34.44 -8.73 -26.80
C PHE A 16 32.94 -8.72 -27.07
N PHE A 17 32.37 -9.81 -27.57
CA PHE A 17 30.92 -9.91 -27.82
C PHE A 17 30.14 -10.57 -26.68
N ALA A 18 30.78 -10.94 -25.59
CA ALA A 18 30.19 -11.74 -24.53
C ALA A 18 29.66 -10.92 -23.34
N CYS A 19 29.38 -9.61 -23.50
CA CYS A 19 28.86 -8.83 -22.40
C CYS A 19 27.76 -7.85 -22.85
N SER A 20 26.57 -8.39 -23.15
CA SER A 20 25.34 -7.64 -22.97
C SER A 20 24.53 -8.36 -21.89
N THR A 21 24.84 -8.07 -20.65
CA THR A 21 23.95 -8.41 -19.53
C THR A 21 22.97 -7.26 -19.36
N ASP A 22 22.02 -7.12 -20.26
CA ASP A 22 20.77 -6.45 -19.95
C ASP A 22 19.99 -7.40 -19.02
N ILE A 23 20.37 -7.41 -17.77
CA ILE A 23 19.56 -8.01 -16.71
C ILE A 23 18.53 -6.94 -16.37
N ASP A 24 17.30 -7.17 -16.79
CA ASP A 24 16.16 -6.40 -16.27
C ASP A 24 16.04 -6.69 -14.78
N LEU A 25 16.59 -5.77 -13.96
CA LEU A 25 16.60 -5.87 -12.50
C LEU A 25 15.24 -5.53 -11.90
N TYR A 26 14.32 -5.05 -12.73
CA TYR A 26 12.99 -4.65 -12.27
C TYR A 26 11.99 -5.74 -12.63
N ALA A 27 11.41 -6.36 -11.61
CA ALA A 27 10.21 -7.18 -11.80
C ALA A 27 9.06 -6.28 -12.28
N ASP A 28 8.17 -6.84 -13.10
CA ASP A 28 6.95 -6.14 -13.52
C ASP A 28 6.26 -5.52 -12.30
N TYR A 29 6.08 -4.20 -12.33
CA TYR A 29 5.44 -3.47 -11.23
C TYR A 29 4.02 -3.96 -11.03
N LYS A 30 3.74 -4.53 -9.87
CA LYS A 30 2.39 -4.85 -9.43
C LYS A 30 2.00 -3.91 -8.30
N GLU A 31 1.03 -3.06 -8.56
CA GLU A 31 0.47 -2.18 -7.54
C GLU A 31 -0.01 -2.99 -6.32
N THR A 32 0.65 -2.80 -5.19
CA THR A 32 0.32 -3.50 -3.95
C THR A 32 -0.18 -2.50 -2.91
N PRO A 33 -1.44 -2.57 -2.51
CA PRO A 33 -2.00 -1.70 -1.48
C PRO A 33 -1.46 -2.06 -0.10
N ILE A 34 -1.23 -1.03 0.70
CA ILE A 34 -0.90 -1.14 2.12
C ILE A 34 -2.01 -0.47 2.89
N ILE A 35 -2.69 -1.23 3.75
CA ILE A 35 -3.84 -0.76 4.52
C ILE A 35 -3.53 -0.87 6.01
N TYR A 36 -3.62 0.26 6.71
CA TYR A 36 -3.57 0.35 8.17
C TYR A 36 -4.91 0.82 8.70
N ALA A 37 -5.57 -0.04 9.47
CA ALA A 37 -6.83 0.26 10.13
C ALA A 37 -6.77 -0.23 11.57
N LEU A 38 -6.96 0.69 12.50
CA LEU A 38 -7.18 0.39 13.90
C LEU A 38 -8.55 0.94 14.25
N LEU A 39 -9.50 0.06 14.57
CA LEU A 39 -10.84 0.44 14.95
C LEU A 39 -10.97 0.39 16.47
N ASP A 40 -11.37 1.50 17.06
CA ASP A 40 -11.63 1.64 18.49
C ASP A 40 -13.07 2.13 18.66
N ALA A 41 -13.92 1.27 19.20
CA ALA A 41 -15.32 1.59 19.43
C ALA A 41 -15.54 2.60 20.59
N THR A 42 -14.49 2.92 21.34
CA THR A 42 -14.52 3.97 22.39
C THR A 42 -14.05 5.33 21.90
N ALA A 43 -13.47 5.39 20.72
CA ALA A 43 -12.97 6.63 20.14
C ALA A 43 -14.07 7.36 19.36
N ASP A 44 -14.06 8.70 19.45
CA ASP A 44 -14.99 9.56 18.69
C ASP A 44 -14.71 9.53 17.17
N THR A 45 -13.51 9.13 16.76
CA THR A 45 -13.12 9.10 15.36
C THR A 45 -12.21 7.89 15.09
N ASN A 46 -12.56 7.13 14.06
CA ASN A 46 -11.76 6.02 13.58
C ASN A 46 -11.09 6.35 12.26
N TYR A 47 -9.81 5.98 12.13
CA TYR A 47 -8.99 6.31 10.97
C TYR A 47 -8.51 5.06 10.24
N VAL A 48 -8.45 5.17 8.91
CA VAL A 48 -7.87 4.16 8.02
C VAL A 48 -6.88 4.85 7.09
N LYS A 49 -5.64 4.36 7.05
CA LYS A 49 -4.62 4.80 6.11
C LYS A 49 -4.48 3.79 4.98
N ILE A 50 -4.56 4.28 3.74
CA ILE A 50 -4.41 3.46 2.55
C ILE A 50 -3.33 4.08 1.68
N THR A 51 -2.27 3.32 1.44
CA THR A 51 -1.17 3.69 0.56
C THR A 51 -0.89 2.54 -0.41
N ARG A 52 0.01 2.76 -1.36
CA ARG A 52 0.49 1.72 -2.28
C ARG A 52 2.01 1.67 -2.27
N VAL A 53 2.55 0.49 -2.51
CA VAL A 53 3.97 0.35 -2.86
C VAL A 53 4.17 0.97 -4.23
N PHE A 54 5.28 1.63 -4.45
CA PHE A 54 5.71 2.12 -5.76
C PHE A 54 7.04 1.48 -6.14
N SER A 55 7.22 1.24 -7.42
CA SER A 55 8.49 0.84 -8.01
C SER A 55 8.99 1.98 -8.90
N VAL A 56 10.29 2.22 -8.88
CA VAL A 56 10.92 3.26 -9.69
C VAL A 56 12.18 2.75 -10.33
N GLU A 57 12.38 3.18 -11.56
CA GLU A 57 13.68 3.13 -12.21
C GLU A 57 14.44 4.39 -11.80
N GLY A 58 15.56 4.24 -11.07
CA GLY A 58 16.39 5.34 -10.62
C GLY A 58 16.34 5.64 -9.12
N ASP A 59 16.36 6.92 -8.76
CA ASP A 59 16.44 7.36 -7.36
C ASP A 59 15.07 7.27 -6.66
N ALA A 60 14.93 6.24 -5.82
CA ALA A 60 13.73 6.00 -5.01
C ALA A 60 13.43 7.15 -4.04
N TYR A 61 14.45 7.90 -3.59
CA TYR A 61 14.27 9.04 -2.69
C TYR A 61 13.54 10.19 -3.40
N GLN A 62 13.92 10.49 -4.64
CA GLN A 62 13.27 11.55 -5.43
C GLN A 62 11.81 11.19 -5.73
N THR A 63 11.53 9.94 -5.98
CA THR A 63 10.14 9.48 -6.19
C THR A 63 9.32 9.51 -4.90
N ALA A 64 9.92 9.16 -3.76
CA ALA A 64 9.26 9.18 -2.46
C ALA A 64 8.85 10.60 -2.01
N ILE A 65 9.52 11.64 -2.52
CA ILE A 65 9.16 13.04 -2.26
C ILE A 65 7.80 13.41 -2.86
N ASN A 66 7.40 12.75 -3.95
CA ASN A 66 6.09 12.98 -4.55
C ASN A 66 5.00 12.21 -3.79
N PRO A 67 4.03 12.90 -3.13
CA PRO A 67 2.94 12.23 -2.40
C PRO A 67 2.12 11.27 -3.28
N ASP A 68 1.99 11.56 -4.57
CA ASP A 68 1.21 10.76 -5.52
C ASP A 68 1.88 9.40 -5.81
N SER A 69 3.16 9.23 -5.50
CA SER A 69 3.83 7.96 -5.66
C SER A 69 3.27 6.89 -4.72
N SER A 70 2.98 7.26 -3.49
CA SER A 70 2.49 6.34 -2.45
C SER A 70 0.99 6.45 -2.17
N ASN A 71 0.32 7.52 -2.58
CA ASN A 71 -1.11 7.69 -2.41
C ASN A 71 -1.88 7.26 -3.66
N TYR A 72 -3.12 6.84 -3.47
CA TYR A 72 -4.05 6.66 -4.57
C TYR A 72 -4.57 8.02 -5.05
N PRO A 73 -4.67 8.25 -6.38
CA PRO A 73 -5.27 9.46 -6.91
C PRO A 73 -6.77 9.50 -6.56
N GLY A 74 -7.24 10.66 -6.14
CA GLY A 74 -8.63 10.85 -5.75
C GLY A 74 -9.03 10.18 -4.42
N LYS A 75 -10.34 10.08 -4.19
CA LYS A 75 -10.96 9.40 -3.05
C LYS A 75 -11.37 7.99 -3.48
N LEU A 76 -10.93 6.99 -2.75
CA LEU A 76 -11.40 5.61 -2.92
C LEU A 76 -12.74 5.43 -2.20
N ASP A 77 -13.54 4.45 -2.63
CA ASP A 77 -14.71 4.00 -1.88
C ASP A 77 -14.23 3.05 -0.76
N VAL A 78 -14.26 3.58 0.46
CA VAL A 78 -13.81 2.87 1.67
C VAL A 78 -14.98 2.78 2.63
N ARG A 79 -15.29 1.55 3.07
CA ARG A 79 -16.43 1.28 3.94
C ARG A 79 -16.05 0.33 5.07
N ILE A 80 -16.62 0.58 6.23
CA ILE A 80 -16.65 -0.37 7.35
C ILE A 80 -18.01 -1.05 7.33
N ILE A 81 -18.02 -2.38 7.22
CA ILE A 81 -19.24 -3.19 7.32
C ILE A 81 -19.29 -3.76 8.72
N GLU A 82 -20.31 -3.37 9.46
CA GLU A 82 -20.57 -3.86 10.81
C GLU A 82 -21.49 -5.09 10.77
N TYR A 83 -21.13 -6.10 11.54
CA TYR A 83 -21.90 -7.32 11.71
C TYR A 83 -22.27 -7.50 13.17
N CYS A 84 -23.48 -7.95 13.44
CA CYS A 84 -23.93 -8.39 14.75
C CYS A 84 -24.31 -9.87 14.69
N ASN A 85 -23.70 -10.67 15.55
CA ASN A 85 -23.93 -12.14 15.62
C ASN A 85 -23.76 -12.87 14.27
N GLY A 86 -22.97 -12.27 13.35
CA GLY A 86 -22.70 -12.82 12.01
C GLY A 86 -23.54 -12.22 10.89
N ASP A 87 -24.62 -11.53 11.20
CA ASP A 87 -25.48 -10.86 10.23
C ASP A 87 -24.99 -9.44 9.97
N SER A 88 -25.07 -8.99 8.70
CA SER A 88 -24.70 -7.61 8.32
C SER A 88 -25.71 -6.64 8.88
N LEU A 89 -25.23 -5.67 9.67
CA LEU A 89 -26.08 -4.66 10.33
C LEU A 89 -26.14 -3.36 9.52
N ARG A 90 -24.97 -2.80 9.15
CA ARG A 90 -24.88 -1.54 8.39
C ARG A 90 -23.53 -1.39 7.69
N GLU A 91 -23.49 -0.49 6.73
CA GLU A 91 -22.26 -0.03 6.09
C GLU A 91 -22.00 1.43 6.45
N ILE A 92 -20.80 1.73 6.94
CA ILE A 92 -20.31 3.07 7.27
C ILE A 92 -19.37 3.50 6.16
N ILE A 93 -19.71 4.57 5.44
CA ILE A 93 -18.87 5.12 4.37
C ILE A 93 -17.89 6.11 4.98
N LEU A 94 -16.59 5.93 4.72
CA LEU A 94 -15.55 6.79 5.24
C LEU A 94 -15.36 8.03 4.36
N ASP A 95 -15.12 9.16 5.01
CA ASP A 95 -14.69 10.39 4.35
C ASP A 95 -13.17 10.53 4.38
N THR A 96 -12.62 11.56 3.76
CA THR A 96 -11.18 11.80 3.68
C THR A 96 -10.78 13.08 4.38
N ILE A 97 -9.63 13.02 5.07
CA ILE A 97 -8.98 14.18 5.67
C ILE A 97 -7.49 14.17 5.30
N THR A 98 -6.92 15.35 5.07
CA THR A 98 -5.48 15.52 4.90
C THR A 98 -4.87 16.04 6.18
N ILE A 99 -3.85 15.36 6.68
CA ILE A 99 -3.13 15.71 7.90
C ILE A 99 -1.76 16.28 7.53
N HIS A 100 -1.48 17.50 8.02
CA HIS A 100 -0.27 18.28 7.75
C HIS A 100 0.72 18.32 8.93
N ASN A 101 0.45 17.57 9.99
CA ASN A 101 1.12 17.70 11.31
C ASN A 101 2.36 16.83 11.48
N LYS A 102 2.98 16.36 10.42
CA LYS A 102 4.19 15.58 10.54
C LYS A 102 5.39 16.51 10.75
N GLU A 103 6.13 16.31 11.85
CA GLU A 103 7.36 17.05 12.12
C GLU A 103 8.39 16.84 11.01
N GLN A 104 9.07 17.93 10.63
CA GLN A 104 10.16 17.86 9.66
C GLN A 104 11.35 17.16 10.29
N GLY A 105 11.85 16.12 9.62
CA GLY A 105 13.03 15.35 10.02
C GLY A 105 13.97 15.13 8.84
N LEU A 106 14.91 14.20 9.00
CA LEU A 106 15.84 13.77 7.93
C LEU A 106 15.11 13.16 6.73
N PHE A 107 13.92 12.61 6.95
CA PHE A 107 13.10 12.01 5.90
C PHE A 107 11.97 12.95 5.52
N TYR A 108 11.65 12.96 4.24
CA TYR A 108 10.52 13.70 3.73
C TYR A 108 9.22 13.30 4.46
N ALA A 109 8.48 14.31 4.90
CA ALA A 109 7.25 14.15 5.65
C ALA A 109 6.07 14.73 4.86
N PRO A 110 5.55 14.00 3.84
CA PRO A 110 4.45 14.48 3.02
C PRO A 110 3.15 14.57 3.82
N ASP A 111 2.26 15.42 3.34
CA ASP A 111 0.87 15.42 3.77
C ASP A 111 0.27 14.03 3.67
N GLN A 112 -0.50 13.64 4.70
CA GLN A 112 -1.07 12.31 4.76
C GLN A 112 -2.58 12.37 4.52
N LYS A 113 -3.03 11.68 3.48
CA LYS A 113 -4.45 11.43 3.25
C LYS A 113 -4.89 10.23 4.10
N LEU A 114 -5.87 10.46 4.98
CA LEU A 114 -6.51 9.43 5.78
C LEU A 114 -7.99 9.35 5.43
N TYR A 115 -8.55 8.16 5.60
CA TYR A 115 -9.99 7.94 5.60
C TYR A 115 -10.45 7.92 7.04
N TYR A 116 -11.61 8.49 7.33
CA TYR A 116 -12.12 8.57 8.69
C TYR A 116 -13.64 8.45 8.76
N THR A 117 -14.11 8.10 9.93
CA THR A 117 -15.52 8.20 10.30
C THR A 117 -15.66 8.66 11.74
N THR A 118 -16.69 9.45 11.98
CA THR A 118 -17.14 9.84 13.33
C THR A 118 -18.39 9.07 13.77
N GLU A 119 -18.86 8.13 12.93
CA GLU A 119 -19.95 7.27 13.32
C GLU A 119 -19.48 6.31 14.43
N PRO A 120 -20.22 6.23 15.55
CA PRO A 120 -19.83 5.36 16.66
C PRO A 120 -19.90 3.90 16.25
N LEU A 121 -18.89 3.14 16.69
CA LEU A 121 -18.86 1.69 16.54
C LEU A 121 -19.48 1.03 17.77
N ASN A 122 -20.20 -0.07 17.56
CA ASN A 122 -20.82 -0.79 18.64
C ASN A 122 -19.83 -1.65 19.43
N LEU A 123 -19.96 -1.66 20.75
CA LEU A 123 -19.18 -2.52 21.64
C LEU A 123 -19.92 -3.83 21.87
N ASN A 124 -19.17 -4.91 22.05
CA ASN A 124 -19.75 -6.19 22.46
C ASN A 124 -20.44 -6.07 23.83
N SER A 125 -21.62 -6.65 23.90
CA SER A 125 -22.42 -6.71 25.12
C SER A 125 -22.89 -8.16 25.38
N SER A 126 -23.61 -8.37 26.46
CA SER A 126 -24.16 -9.70 26.77
C SER A 126 -25.20 -10.10 25.71
N GLY A 127 -24.82 -11.09 24.89
CA GLY A 127 -25.67 -11.61 23.81
C GLY A 127 -25.49 -10.94 22.44
N GLU A 128 -24.69 -9.86 22.35
CA GLU A 128 -24.39 -9.18 21.08
C GLU A 128 -22.89 -9.18 20.80
N HIS A 129 -22.50 -9.82 19.70
CA HIS A 129 -21.12 -9.88 19.26
C HIS A 129 -20.94 -9.11 17.97
N TYR A 130 -20.25 -7.98 18.05
CA TYR A 130 -19.96 -7.14 16.91
C TYR A 130 -18.63 -7.52 16.28
N SER A 131 -18.61 -7.53 14.95
CA SER A 131 -17.39 -7.70 14.16
C SER A 131 -17.43 -6.77 12.96
N TYR A 132 -16.23 -6.39 12.50
CA TYR A 132 -16.08 -5.39 11.46
C TYR A 132 -15.30 -5.95 10.28
N ARG A 133 -15.69 -5.55 9.07
CA ARG A 133 -14.93 -5.78 7.84
C ARG A 133 -14.67 -4.45 7.19
N LEU A 134 -13.43 -4.24 6.77
CA LEU A 134 -13.07 -3.12 5.93
C LEU A 134 -13.18 -3.55 4.47
N LYS A 135 -13.95 -2.79 3.67
CA LYS A 135 -14.08 -2.94 2.24
C LYS A 135 -13.44 -1.73 1.57
N VAL A 136 -12.51 -1.97 0.67
CA VAL A 136 -11.82 -0.94 -0.10
C VAL A 136 -11.97 -1.26 -1.57
N VAL A 137 -12.54 -0.33 -2.34
CA VAL A 137 -12.66 -0.45 -3.79
C VAL A 137 -11.49 0.29 -4.41
N LEU A 138 -10.55 -0.47 -4.98
CA LEU A 138 -9.43 0.02 -5.76
C LEU A 138 -9.83 0.15 -7.24
N PRO A 139 -9.06 0.87 -8.06
CA PRO A 139 -9.38 1.01 -9.48
C PRO A 139 -9.48 -0.32 -10.26
N ASP A 140 -8.71 -1.32 -9.86
CA ASP A 140 -8.60 -2.63 -10.51
C ASP A 140 -9.30 -3.77 -9.77
N ARG A 141 -9.59 -3.61 -8.47
CA ARG A 141 -10.15 -4.67 -7.62
C ARG A 141 -10.79 -4.15 -6.33
N THR A 142 -11.59 -5.01 -5.71
CA THR A 142 -12.13 -4.77 -4.36
C THR A 142 -11.40 -5.65 -3.34
N LEU A 143 -10.97 -5.04 -2.24
CA LEU A 143 -10.40 -5.74 -1.11
C LEU A 143 -11.38 -5.75 0.05
N THR A 144 -11.48 -6.89 0.74
CA THR A 144 -12.26 -7.02 1.97
C THR A 144 -11.41 -7.70 3.02
N THR A 145 -11.29 -7.09 4.19
CA THR A 145 -10.56 -7.67 5.31
C THR A 145 -11.48 -7.80 6.51
N LYS A 146 -11.32 -8.88 7.29
CA LYS A 146 -12.07 -9.09 8.55
C LYS A 146 -11.24 -8.57 9.73
N SER A 147 -11.86 -7.83 10.65
CA SER A 147 -11.22 -7.46 11.90
C SER A 147 -10.85 -8.72 12.70
N ARG A 148 -9.64 -8.73 13.25
CA ARG A 148 -9.26 -9.72 14.25
C ARG A 148 -9.58 -9.14 15.62
N HIS A 149 -10.55 -9.69 16.31
CA HIS A 149 -10.79 -9.33 17.70
C HIS A 149 -9.61 -9.82 18.54
N ARG A 150 -8.90 -8.92 19.21
CA ARG A 150 -7.96 -9.30 20.24
C ARG A 150 -8.82 -9.54 21.49
N GLY A 151 -9.11 -10.81 21.79
CA GLY A 151 -9.86 -11.16 22.99
C GLY A 151 -9.17 -10.53 24.20
N GLN A 152 -9.90 -9.77 24.98
CA GLN A 152 -9.51 -9.48 26.35
C GLN A 152 -9.57 -10.83 27.10
N GLN A 153 -8.39 -11.31 27.51
CA GLN A 153 -8.27 -12.33 28.54
C GLN A 153 -8.40 -11.66 29.90
#